data_5bbf96354b206f8573ade17cb9b5a8fa
#
_entry.id   5bbf96354b206f8573ade17cb9b5a8fa
#
_cell.length_a   1.000
_cell.length_b   1.000
_cell.length_c   1.000
_cell.angle_alpha   90.00
_cell.angle_beta   90.00
_cell.angle_gamma   90.00
#
_symmetry.space_group_name_H-M   'P 1'
#
loop_
_entity.id
_entity.type
_entity.pdbx_description
1 polymer ?
#
loop_
_entity_poly.entity_id
_entity_poly.type
_entity_poly.pdbx_seq_one_letter_code
_entity_poly.pdbx_strand_id
1 'polypeptide(L)'
;AMPTRRQKELYRLALDEIEHNLQLIRPGITLDAFQQQAFMPPEAFHQNAYTCVIHGVGMCDEYPRVNPIFRGPNPYSGTLEAGMIICVESYMGAVGEHDGVKLEQQVLVTSDGYEMLSSDPLEPSLLD
;
A
#
# COMPACT_ATOMS: atom_id res chain seq x y z
N ALA A 1 27.42 0.26 -2.88
CA ALA A 1 27.18 -0.71 -3.96
C ALA A 1 26.02 -0.26 -4.83
N MET A 2 26.04 -0.62 -6.11
CA MET A 2 24.94 -0.30 -7.00
C MET A 2 23.79 -1.29 -6.83
N PRO A 3 22.53 -0.83 -6.89
CA PRO A 3 21.40 -1.76 -6.82
C PRO A 3 21.39 -2.72 -8.01
N THR A 4 20.95 -3.94 -7.74
CA THR A 4 20.77 -4.94 -8.79
C THR A 4 19.53 -4.62 -9.63
N ARG A 5 19.45 -5.22 -10.82
CA ARG A 5 18.27 -5.12 -11.68
C ARG A 5 17.02 -5.61 -10.93
N ARG A 6 17.14 -6.73 -10.19
CA ARG A 6 16.01 -7.29 -9.43
C ARG A 6 15.53 -6.34 -8.33
N GLN A 7 16.46 -5.71 -7.63
CA GLN A 7 16.11 -4.72 -6.60
C GLN A 7 15.33 -3.54 -7.19
N LYS A 8 15.74 -3.06 -8.37
CA LYS A 8 15.03 -2.00 -9.09
C LYS A 8 13.62 -2.43 -9.52
N GLU A 9 13.48 -3.65 -10.03
CA GLU A 9 12.17 -4.21 -10.42
C GLU A 9 11.22 -4.28 -9.22
N LEU A 10 11.69 -4.79 -8.08
CA LEU A 10 10.90 -4.89 -6.86
C LEU A 10 10.49 -3.51 -6.33
N TYR A 11 11.42 -2.56 -6.36
CA TYR A 11 11.14 -1.20 -5.91
C TYR A 11 10.08 -0.52 -6.80
N ARG A 12 10.21 -0.70 -8.11
CA ARG A 12 9.22 -0.16 -9.07
C ARG A 12 7.84 -0.76 -8.84
N LEU A 13 7.74 -2.07 -8.66
CA LEU A 13 6.46 -2.73 -8.38
C LEU A 13 5.85 -2.24 -7.06
N ALA A 14 6.65 -2.11 -6.03
CA ALA A 14 6.18 -1.61 -4.74
C ALA A 14 5.67 -0.17 -4.87
N LEU A 15 6.37 0.67 -5.61
CA LEU A 15 5.95 2.05 -5.86
C LEU A 15 4.67 2.10 -6.71
N ASP A 16 4.55 1.25 -7.73
CA ASP A 16 3.34 1.16 -8.54
C ASP A 16 2.11 0.81 -7.68
N GLU A 17 2.25 -0.12 -6.74
CA GLU A 17 1.18 -0.44 -5.79
C GLU A 17 0.82 0.76 -4.92
N ILE A 18 1.80 1.42 -4.34
CA ILE A 18 1.57 2.62 -3.51
C ILE A 18 0.84 3.70 -4.31
N GLU A 19 1.35 4.03 -5.49
CA GLU A 19 0.78 5.09 -6.33
C GLU A 19 -0.65 4.77 -6.78
N HIS A 20 -0.90 3.52 -7.19
CA HIS A 20 -2.24 3.07 -7.58
C HIS A 20 -3.21 3.19 -6.41
N ASN A 21 -2.84 2.70 -5.24
CA ASN A 21 -3.72 2.68 -4.07
C ASN A 21 -3.94 4.09 -3.50
N LEU A 22 -2.96 4.96 -3.59
CA LEU A 22 -3.14 6.38 -3.22
C LEU A 22 -4.26 7.05 -4.03
N GLN A 23 -4.40 6.72 -5.32
CA GLN A 23 -5.44 7.29 -6.17
C GLN A 23 -6.86 6.89 -5.74
N LEU A 24 -6.99 5.84 -4.93
CA LEU A 24 -8.27 5.37 -4.40
C LEU A 24 -8.67 6.09 -3.10
N ILE A 25 -7.75 6.77 -2.45
CA ILE A 25 -7.99 7.44 -1.17
C ILE A 25 -8.89 8.66 -1.40
N ARG A 26 -10.12 8.58 -0.91
CA ARG A 26 -11.09 9.68 -0.92
C ARG A 26 -12.19 9.42 0.09
N PRO A 27 -12.85 10.46 0.62
CA PRO A 27 -14.00 10.25 1.50
C PRO A 27 -15.14 9.54 0.73
N GLY A 28 -15.80 8.64 1.42
CA GLY A 28 -16.95 7.91 0.87
C GLY A 28 -16.62 6.62 0.14
N ILE A 29 -15.34 6.33 -0.19
CA ILE A 29 -15.03 5.02 -0.74
C ILE A 29 -15.24 3.95 0.34
N THR A 30 -15.98 2.89 0.01
CA THR A 30 -16.15 1.76 0.94
C THR A 30 -14.88 0.94 1.00
N LEU A 31 -14.66 0.27 2.13
CA LEU A 31 -13.50 -0.61 2.29
C LEU A 31 -13.57 -1.77 1.28
N ASP A 32 -14.76 -2.29 0.99
CA ASP A 32 -14.95 -3.31 -0.04
C ASP A 32 -14.59 -2.82 -1.44
N ALA A 33 -15.04 -1.61 -1.80
CA ALA A 33 -14.69 -1.01 -3.09
C ALA A 33 -13.20 -0.77 -3.21
N PHE A 34 -12.56 -0.31 -2.12
CA PHE A 34 -11.11 -0.15 -2.08
C PHE A 34 -10.40 -1.49 -2.37
N GLN A 35 -10.80 -2.56 -1.68
CA GLN A 35 -10.23 -3.88 -1.89
C GLN A 35 -10.40 -4.36 -3.36
N GLN A 36 -11.58 -4.17 -3.93
CA GLN A 36 -11.85 -4.57 -5.32
C GLN A 36 -11.03 -3.79 -6.34
N GLN A 37 -10.75 -2.53 -6.08
CA GLN A 37 -10.03 -1.63 -6.98
C GLN A 37 -8.53 -1.55 -6.70
N ALA A 38 -8.07 -2.09 -5.59
CA ALA A 38 -6.66 -2.04 -5.19
C ALA A 38 -5.76 -2.71 -6.24
N PHE A 39 -4.51 -2.26 -6.29
CA PHE A 39 -3.50 -2.85 -7.14
C PHE A 39 -3.38 -4.36 -6.87
N MET A 40 -3.38 -5.16 -7.95
CA MET A 40 -3.15 -6.61 -7.85
C MET A 40 -1.70 -6.90 -8.18
N PRO A 41 -0.85 -7.22 -7.18
CA PRO A 41 0.51 -7.61 -7.45
C PRO A 41 0.56 -8.95 -8.21
N PRO A 42 1.63 -9.21 -8.97
CA PRO A 42 1.83 -10.51 -9.60
C PRO A 42 1.77 -11.65 -8.56
N GLU A 43 1.26 -12.80 -8.97
CA GLU A 43 1.02 -13.93 -8.08
C GLU A 43 2.26 -14.36 -7.28
N ALA A 44 3.45 -14.24 -7.87
CA ALA A 44 4.71 -14.59 -7.20
C ALA A 44 4.93 -13.85 -5.87
N PHE A 45 4.28 -12.71 -5.67
CA PHE A 45 4.43 -11.88 -4.47
C PHE A 45 3.31 -12.07 -3.44
N HIS A 46 2.28 -12.86 -3.74
CA HIS A 46 1.10 -12.96 -2.87
C HIS A 46 1.42 -13.58 -1.51
N GLN A 47 2.25 -14.62 -1.48
CA GLN A 47 2.53 -15.35 -0.24
C GLN A 47 3.21 -14.48 0.81
N ASN A 48 4.16 -13.63 0.40
CA ASN A 48 4.92 -12.77 1.28
C ASN A 48 4.33 -11.36 1.41
N ALA A 49 3.19 -11.08 0.77
CA ALA A 49 2.58 -9.75 0.82
C ALA A 49 2.29 -9.33 2.25
N TYR A 50 2.37 -8.01 2.49
CA TYR A 50 2.00 -7.44 3.78
C TYR A 50 0.54 -7.78 4.12
N THR A 51 0.21 -7.78 5.40
CA THR A 51 -1.09 -8.26 5.89
C THR A 51 -2.26 -7.36 5.52
N CYS A 52 -2.00 -6.11 5.19
CA CYS A 52 -3.02 -5.16 4.73
C CYS A 52 -2.45 -4.25 3.65
N VAL A 53 -3.34 -3.70 2.82
CA VAL A 53 -2.97 -2.70 1.80
C VAL A 53 -3.09 -1.28 2.33
N ILE A 54 -4.02 -1.06 3.25
CA ILE A 54 -4.13 0.18 4.03
C ILE A 54 -4.55 -0.15 5.47
N HIS A 55 -4.19 0.73 6.40
CA HIS A 55 -4.69 0.68 7.79
C HIS A 55 -4.75 2.08 8.38
N GLY A 56 -5.58 2.23 9.41
CA GLY A 56 -5.62 3.45 10.22
C GLY A 56 -4.43 3.54 11.17
N VAL A 57 -4.26 4.69 11.78
CA VAL A 57 -3.13 4.98 12.68
C VAL A 57 -3.65 5.31 14.07
N GLY A 58 -3.06 4.64 15.06
CA GLY A 58 -3.36 4.85 16.47
C GLY A 58 -2.25 4.25 17.31
N MET A 59 -2.60 3.44 18.31
CA MET A 59 -1.61 2.73 19.12
C MET A 59 -0.97 1.57 18.36
N CYS A 60 -1.62 1.09 17.31
CA CYS A 60 -1.16 0.02 16.43
C CYS A 60 -1.82 0.19 15.06
N ASP A 61 -1.71 -0.81 14.20
CA ASP A 61 -2.37 -0.83 12.89
C ASP A 61 -3.88 -0.97 13.09
N GLU A 62 -4.57 0.14 13.04
CA GLU A 62 -5.97 0.23 13.45
C GLU A 62 -6.93 0.35 12.27
N TYR A 63 -8.23 0.27 12.60
CA TYR A 63 -9.32 0.56 11.68
C TYR A 63 -9.23 2.02 11.17
N PRO A 64 -9.55 2.30 9.91
CA PRO A 64 -10.04 1.36 8.90
C PRO A 64 -8.92 0.49 8.32
N ARG A 65 -9.25 -0.74 7.89
CA ARG A 65 -8.26 -1.67 7.37
C ARG A 65 -8.79 -2.40 6.16
N VAL A 66 -7.95 -2.53 5.14
CA VAL A 66 -8.25 -3.32 3.93
C VAL A 66 -7.15 -4.35 3.74
N ASN A 67 -7.54 -5.61 3.69
CA ASN A 67 -6.64 -6.72 3.43
C ASN A 67 -6.53 -6.98 1.91
N PRO A 68 -5.44 -7.62 1.45
CA PRO A 68 -5.33 -7.99 0.04
C PRO A 68 -6.48 -8.90 -0.40
N ILE A 69 -7.03 -8.65 -1.60
CA ILE A 69 -8.19 -9.42 -2.11
C ILE A 69 -7.88 -10.91 -2.28
N PHE A 70 -6.63 -11.27 -2.57
CA PHE A 70 -6.22 -12.67 -2.72
C PHE A 70 -6.17 -13.44 -1.39
N ARG A 71 -6.42 -12.78 -0.26
CA ARG A 71 -6.55 -13.39 1.06
C ARG A 71 -8.00 -13.50 1.52
N GLY A 72 -8.97 -13.26 0.63
CA GLY A 72 -10.39 -13.41 0.89
C GLY A 72 -11.10 -12.09 1.15
N PRO A 73 -12.40 -12.18 1.49
CA PRO A 73 -13.20 -10.98 1.75
C PRO A 73 -12.61 -10.12 2.85
N ASN A 74 -12.75 -8.80 2.71
CA ASN A 74 -12.29 -7.89 3.75
C ASN A 74 -13.12 -8.05 5.02
N PRO A 75 -12.50 -8.32 6.19
CA PRO A 75 -13.25 -8.53 7.42
C PRO A 75 -13.79 -7.24 8.05
N TYR A 76 -13.40 -6.09 7.51
CA TYR A 76 -13.81 -4.78 8.02
C TYR A 76 -14.75 -4.10 7.04
N SER A 77 -15.79 -3.44 7.56
CA SER A 77 -16.75 -2.68 6.76
C SER A 77 -16.67 -1.19 7.11
N GLY A 78 -17.29 -0.38 6.27
CA GLY A 78 -17.34 1.07 6.45
C GLY A 78 -16.77 1.81 5.26
N THR A 79 -16.52 3.10 5.46
CA THR A 79 -16.00 4.01 4.44
C THR A 79 -14.84 4.81 4.99
N LEU A 80 -13.97 5.28 4.10
CA LEU A 80 -13.01 6.32 4.45
C LEU A 80 -13.74 7.64 4.64
N GLU A 81 -13.32 8.40 5.63
CA GLU A 81 -13.89 9.70 5.95
C GLU A 81 -12.80 10.76 6.04
N ALA A 82 -13.14 11.99 5.68
CA ALA A 82 -12.21 13.11 5.85
C ALA A 82 -11.79 13.25 7.31
N GLY A 83 -10.50 13.50 7.52
CA GLY A 83 -9.88 13.57 8.84
C GLY A 83 -9.22 12.28 9.31
N MET A 84 -9.46 11.16 8.64
CA MET A 84 -8.74 9.91 8.93
C MET A 84 -7.29 9.98 8.48
N ILE A 85 -6.40 9.38 9.28
CA ILE A 85 -5.00 9.18 8.91
C ILE A 85 -4.82 7.73 8.53
N ILE A 86 -4.29 7.50 7.33
CA ILE A 86 -4.19 6.18 6.71
C ILE A 86 -2.74 5.92 6.31
N CYS A 87 -2.24 4.73 6.61
CA CYS A 87 -1.00 4.22 6.03
C CYS A 87 -1.33 3.36 4.82
N VAL A 88 -0.62 3.58 3.73
CA VAL A 88 -0.70 2.81 2.49
C VAL A 88 0.56 1.97 2.39
N GLU A 89 0.38 0.66 2.27
CA GLU A 89 1.43 -0.32 2.44
C GLU A 89 1.73 -1.08 1.16
N SER A 90 2.99 -1.44 0.94
CA SER A 90 3.40 -2.39 -0.09
C SER A 90 4.60 -3.19 0.38
N TYR A 91 4.59 -4.49 0.12
CA TYR A 91 5.75 -5.34 0.25
C TYR A 91 5.86 -6.25 -0.97
N MET A 92 6.98 -6.17 -1.67
CA MET A 92 7.28 -7.00 -2.84
C MET A 92 8.51 -7.86 -2.56
N GLY A 93 8.25 -9.14 -2.33
CA GLY A 93 9.29 -10.15 -2.13
C GLY A 93 8.75 -11.51 -2.51
N ALA A 94 9.46 -12.24 -3.36
CA ALA A 94 9.04 -13.56 -3.80
C ALA A 94 9.61 -14.64 -2.89
N VAL A 95 8.87 -15.75 -2.77
CA VAL A 95 9.31 -16.91 -1.98
C VAL A 95 10.62 -17.46 -2.55
N GLY A 96 11.60 -17.69 -1.66
CA GLY A 96 12.91 -18.22 -2.02
C GLY A 96 13.92 -17.21 -2.55
N GLU A 97 13.51 -15.95 -2.72
CA GLU A 97 14.43 -14.87 -3.08
C GLU A 97 14.95 -14.15 -1.84
N HIS A 98 16.13 -13.54 -1.94
CA HIS A 98 16.77 -12.85 -0.82
C HIS A 98 16.32 -11.40 -0.67
N ASP A 99 15.89 -10.78 -1.76
CA ASP A 99 15.52 -9.37 -1.77
C ASP A 99 14.03 -9.18 -1.57
N GLY A 100 13.68 -8.12 -0.85
CA GLY A 100 12.32 -7.65 -0.72
C GLY A 100 12.32 -6.13 -0.55
N VAL A 101 11.25 -5.47 -0.97
CA VAL A 101 11.09 -4.03 -0.84
C VAL A 101 9.81 -3.73 -0.09
N LYS A 102 9.93 -2.99 1.00
CA LYS A 102 8.81 -2.45 1.77
C LYS A 102 8.73 -0.95 1.52
N LEU A 103 7.58 -0.49 1.05
CA LEU A 103 7.27 0.94 0.97
C LEU A 103 6.01 1.23 1.77
N GLU A 104 5.93 2.43 2.30
CA GLU A 104 4.80 2.90 3.09
C GLU A 104 4.68 4.40 2.96
N GLN A 105 3.45 4.89 2.84
CA GLN A 105 3.16 6.32 2.87
C GLN A 105 2.03 6.56 3.86
N GLN A 106 2.12 7.67 4.58
CA GLN A 106 1.07 8.10 5.50
C GLN A 106 0.38 9.32 4.95
N VAL A 107 -0.95 9.29 4.94
CA VAL A 107 -1.78 10.35 4.37
C VAL A 107 -2.90 10.75 5.30
N LEU A 108 -3.33 12.00 5.16
CA LEU A 108 -4.58 12.51 5.73
C LEU A 108 -5.65 12.46 4.64
N VAL A 109 -6.79 11.86 4.93
CA VAL A 109 -7.96 11.92 4.03
C VAL A 109 -8.56 13.32 4.12
N THR A 110 -8.65 14.00 2.96
CA THR A 110 -9.20 15.36 2.87
C THR A 110 -10.59 15.32 2.23
N SER A 111 -11.28 16.46 2.18
CA SER A 111 -12.61 16.56 1.58
C SER A 111 -12.66 16.19 0.09
N ASP A 112 -11.52 16.27 -0.62
CA ASP A 112 -11.44 16.02 -2.07
C ASP A 112 -10.41 14.94 -2.45
N GLY A 113 -9.82 14.25 -1.49
CA GLY A 113 -8.84 13.21 -1.77
C GLY A 113 -7.94 12.93 -0.58
N TYR A 114 -6.67 13.22 -0.72
CA TYR A 114 -5.69 13.04 0.36
C TYR A 114 -4.58 14.08 0.32
N GLU A 115 -3.92 14.22 1.46
CA GLU A 115 -2.71 15.02 1.62
C GLU A 115 -1.61 14.11 2.17
N MET A 116 -0.43 14.13 1.54
CA MET A 116 0.73 13.37 2.01
C MET A 116 1.24 13.94 3.33
N LEU A 117 1.42 13.06 4.32
CA LEU A 117 2.05 13.39 5.59
C LEU A 117 3.51 12.91 5.63
N SER A 118 3.84 11.85 4.89
CA SER A 118 5.22 11.38 4.73
C SER A 118 6.00 12.33 3.83
N SER A 119 7.23 12.64 4.22
CA SER A 119 8.10 13.57 3.47
C SER A 119 9.42 12.94 3.04
N ASP A 120 9.65 11.67 3.35
CA ASP A 120 10.87 10.97 2.97
C ASP A 120 10.95 10.83 1.45
N PRO A 121 12.08 11.20 0.84
CA PRO A 121 12.21 11.09 -0.61
C PRO A 121 12.31 9.63 -1.05
N LEU A 122 11.86 9.36 -2.28
CA LEU A 122 12.11 8.08 -2.93
C LEU A 122 13.61 7.93 -3.21
N GLU A 123 14.07 6.68 -3.31
CA GLU A 123 15.48 6.39 -3.57
C GLU A 123 15.78 6.45 -5.09
N PRO A 124 16.45 7.51 -5.58
CA PRO A 124 16.64 7.69 -7.02
C PRO A 124 17.42 6.55 -7.68
N SER A 125 18.39 5.96 -6.97
CA SER A 125 19.22 4.88 -7.53
C SER A 125 18.42 3.60 -7.84
N LEU A 126 17.25 3.44 -7.21
CA LEU A 126 16.35 2.31 -7.45
C LEU A 126 15.34 2.59 -8.56
N LEU A 127 15.22 3.83 -9.01
CA LEU A 127 14.27 4.24 -10.04
C LEU A 127 14.89 4.38 -11.44
N ASP A 128 16.20 4.36 -11.53
CA ASP A 128 16.94 4.53 -12.80
C ASP A 128 16.88 3.28 -13.71
#